data_2a0c574131bf53e8892a7d5fa7684f22
#
_entry.id   2a0c574131bf53e8892a7d5fa7684f22
#
_cell.length_a   1.000
_cell.length_b   1.000
_cell.length_c   1.000
_cell.angle_alpha   90.00
_cell.angle_beta   90.00
_cell.angle_gamma   90.00
#
_symmetry.space_group_name_H-M   'P 1'
#
loop_
_entity.id
_entity.type
_entity.pdbx_description
1 polymer ?
#
loop_
_entity_poly.entity_id
_entity_poly.type
_entity_poly.pdbx_seq_one_letter_code
_entity_poly.pdbx_strand_id
1 'polypeptide(L)'
;MKIDLLHKPTEYMETVIILQEENGDIDKVEYLPEYLQNAINIVVKQDDFHFKYSSLKSFPFIRSRKRTNIILCGIGNPKELDNDRFRNLIAISVREAIKIEAKEAYIFTGFKNPLSELHFGHMLAEAALLTEYRFNKYLSEPKSSSLQAIHLAMDLKNPHMFNRGVLEGRIFAEATNLSRDLVNEPANVIYPESLAEVAKKVALKYGFSIEVFGLDKIKRLKMEAFLAVGKGSKK
;
A
#
# COMPACT_ATOMS: atom_id res chain seq x y z
N MET A 1 -1.58 6.50 7.63
CA MET A 1 -1.04 7.13 6.39
C MET A 1 -2.15 7.84 5.63
N LYS A 2 -1.93 9.09 5.22
CA LYS A 2 -2.85 9.87 4.35
C LYS A 2 -2.59 9.52 2.89
N ILE A 3 -3.63 9.47 2.04
CA ILE A 3 -3.52 9.31 0.59
C ILE A 3 -4.47 10.29 -0.05
N ASP A 4 -3.96 11.20 -0.88
CA ASP A 4 -4.74 12.24 -1.54
C ASP A 4 -4.23 12.58 -2.95
N LEU A 5 -4.99 13.44 -3.63
CA LEU A 5 -4.63 13.98 -4.93
C LEU A 5 -3.86 15.30 -4.76
N LEU A 6 -2.81 15.44 -5.53
CA LEU A 6 -2.05 16.67 -5.65
C LEU A 6 -2.55 17.46 -6.85
N HIS A 7 -3.19 18.60 -6.62
CA HIS A 7 -3.68 19.47 -7.70
C HIS A 7 -2.60 20.35 -8.32
N LYS A 8 -1.52 20.61 -7.59
CA LYS A 8 -0.33 21.33 -8.08
C LYS A 8 0.91 20.84 -7.36
N PRO A 9 2.04 20.64 -8.07
CA PRO A 9 3.30 20.30 -7.41
C PRO A 9 3.69 21.40 -6.41
N THR A 10 4.17 20.97 -5.26
CA THR A 10 4.75 21.87 -4.26
C THR A 10 6.16 22.27 -4.71
N GLU A 11 6.64 23.45 -4.23
CA GLU A 11 8.00 23.91 -4.54
C GLU A 11 9.08 22.94 -4.08
N TYR A 12 8.79 22.18 -3.03
CA TYR A 12 9.67 21.14 -2.49
C TYR A 12 8.89 19.84 -2.22
N MET A 13 9.45 18.75 -2.70
CA MET A 13 8.96 17.39 -2.48
C MET A 13 10.09 16.53 -1.89
N GLU A 14 9.86 15.96 -0.71
CA GLU A 14 10.87 15.17 -0.01
C GLU A 14 11.24 13.90 -0.77
N THR A 15 10.24 13.17 -1.25
CA THR A 15 10.43 11.96 -2.04
C THR A 15 9.49 11.95 -3.23
N VAL A 16 10.05 11.74 -4.41
CA VAL A 16 9.32 11.69 -5.68
C VAL A 16 9.40 10.28 -6.24
N ILE A 17 8.26 9.69 -6.52
CA ILE A 17 8.12 8.37 -7.15
C ILE A 17 7.61 8.58 -8.57
N ILE A 18 8.31 8.06 -9.56
CA ILE A 18 7.91 8.10 -10.96
C ILE A 18 7.53 6.69 -11.39
N LEU A 19 6.27 6.49 -11.73
CA LEU A 19 5.80 5.28 -12.40
C LEU A 19 5.80 5.55 -13.91
N GLN A 20 6.69 4.91 -14.65
CA GLN A 20 6.88 5.17 -16.09
C GLN A 20 6.81 3.89 -16.91
N GLU A 21 6.22 3.96 -18.11
CA GLU A 21 6.21 2.86 -19.05
C GLU A 21 7.58 2.60 -19.67
N GLU A 22 7.78 1.37 -20.18
CA GLU A 22 9.03 0.96 -20.81
C GLU A 22 9.35 1.86 -22.00
N ASN A 23 10.57 2.40 -22.01
CA ASN A 23 11.06 3.40 -22.98
C ASN A 23 10.22 4.69 -23.04
N GLY A 24 9.44 4.97 -21.99
CA GLY A 24 8.64 6.20 -21.90
C GLY A 24 9.49 7.46 -21.73
N ASP A 25 8.95 8.55 -22.18
CA ASP A 25 9.61 9.87 -22.18
C ASP A 25 9.30 10.60 -20.86
N ILE A 26 10.33 10.92 -20.10
CA ILE A 26 10.20 11.62 -18.82
C ILE A 26 9.67 13.06 -19.00
N ASP A 27 9.94 13.68 -20.13
CA ASP A 27 9.46 15.04 -20.42
C ASP A 27 7.94 15.11 -20.60
N LYS A 28 7.29 13.95 -20.80
CA LYS A 28 5.83 13.81 -20.90
C LYS A 28 5.15 13.43 -19.59
N VAL A 29 5.89 13.30 -18.49
CA VAL A 29 5.30 13.03 -17.17
C VAL A 29 4.59 14.29 -16.69
N GLU A 30 3.26 14.22 -16.64
CA GLU A 30 2.42 15.35 -16.24
C GLU A 30 2.75 15.82 -14.82
N TYR A 31 2.68 17.14 -14.61
CA TYR A 31 2.94 17.82 -13.33
C TYR A 31 4.36 17.66 -12.78
N LEU A 32 5.24 16.87 -13.40
CA LEU A 32 6.62 16.74 -12.96
C LEU A 32 7.40 18.04 -13.29
N PRO A 33 7.99 18.73 -12.29
CA PRO A 33 8.74 19.95 -12.54
C PRO A 33 9.93 19.72 -13.49
N GLU A 34 10.17 20.65 -14.41
CA GLU A 34 11.23 20.59 -15.44
C GLU A 34 12.63 20.29 -14.86
N TYR A 35 12.95 20.87 -13.70
CA TYR A 35 14.24 20.62 -13.06
C TYR A 35 14.40 19.16 -12.58
N LEU A 36 13.30 18.47 -12.25
CA LEU A 36 13.31 17.04 -11.94
C LEU A 36 13.37 16.19 -13.22
N GLN A 37 12.63 16.59 -14.28
CA GLN A 37 12.71 15.93 -15.59
C GLN A 37 14.16 15.89 -16.08
N ASN A 38 14.85 17.05 -16.05
CA ASN A 38 16.24 17.17 -16.45
C ASN A 38 17.16 16.26 -15.61
N ALA A 39 17.02 16.26 -14.29
CA ALA A 39 17.82 15.41 -13.41
C ALA A 39 17.59 13.92 -13.67
N ILE A 40 16.33 13.51 -13.87
CA ILE A 40 15.95 12.13 -14.13
C ILE A 40 16.49 11.68 -15.49
N ASN A 41 16.34 12.50 -16.53
CA ASN A 41 16.82 12.20 -17.89
C ASN A 41 18.33 11.95 -17.93
N ILE A 42 19.12 12.68 -17.14
CA ILE A 42 20.56 12.44 -17.02
C ILE A 42 20.81 11.02 -16.48
N VAL A 43 20.17 10.64 -15.38
CA VAL A 43 20.36 9.33 -14.74
C VAL A 43 19.83 8.19 -15.61
N VAL A 44 18.68 8.38 -16.25
CA VAL A 44 18.08 7.39 -17.16
C VAL A 44 19.04 7.07 -18.32
N LYS A 45 19.66 8.12 -18.92
CA LYS A 45 20.64 7.95 -20.01
C LYS A 45 21.95 7.34 -19.55
N GLN A 46 22.50 7.81 -18.42
CA GLN A 46 23.80 7.34 -17.92
C GLN A 46 23.76 5.86 -17.52
N ASP A 47 22.63 5.41 -16.96
CA ASP A 47 22.51 4.06 -16.42
C ASP A 47 21.72 3.11 -17.32
N ASP A 48 21.37 3.56 -18.53
CA ASP A 48 20.62 2.76 -19.52
C ASP A 48 19.32 2.18 -18.91
N PHE A 49 18.56 3.02 -18.15
CA PHE A 49 17.41 2.58 -17.42
C PHE A 49 16.12 2.65 -18.26
N HIS A 50 15.58 1.51 -18.65
CA HIS A 50 14.48 1.37 -19.62
C HIS A 50 13.08 1.23 -19.03
N PHE A 51 12.89 1.36 -17.74
CA PHE A 51 11.58 1.20 -17.07
C PHE A 51 10.88 -0.13 -17.34
N LYS A 52 11.64 -1.23 -17.47
CA LYS A 52 11.07 -2.59 -17.55
C LYS A 52 10.20 -2.87 -16.32
N TYR A 53 9.20 -3.74 -16.49
CA TYR A 53 8.29 -4.08 -15.37
C TYR A 53 9.07 -4.44 -14.08
N SER A 54 8.66 -3.84 -12.97
CA SER A 54 9.26 -4.02 -11.65
C SER A 54 10.72 -3.55 -11.51
N SER A 55 11.30 -2.91 -12.53
CA SER A 55 12.61 -2.28 -12.37
C SER A 55 12.51 -1.09 -11.42
N LEU A 56 13.48 -0.97 -10.51
CA LEU A 56 13.50 0.08 -9.52
C LEU A 56 14.89 0.72 -9.45
N LYS A 57 14.91 2.05 -9.39
CA LYS A 57 16.14 2.82 -9.18
C LYS A 57 15.85 3.99 -8.27
N SER A 58 16.66 4.15 -7.23
CA SER A 58 16.54 5.30 -6.32
C SER A 58 17.86 6.06 -6.22
N PHE A 59 17.77 7.39 -6.16
CA PHE A 59 18.91 8.27 -6.02
C PHE A 59 18.51 9.61 -5.39
N PRO A 60 19.44 10.28 -4.68
CA PRO A 60 19.20 11.62 -4.16
C PRO A 60 19.46 12.68 -5.25
N PHE A 61 18.63 13.73 -5.23
CA PHE A 61 18.83 14.95 -5.99
C PHE A 61 18.92 16.15 -5.05
N ILE A 62 19.93 16.99 -5.21
CA ILE A 62 20.15 18.16 -4.34
C ILE A 62 20.00 19.42 -5.16
N ARG A 63 19.07 20.30 -4.76
CA ARG A 63 18.86 21.63 -5.34
C ARG A 63 18.69 22.65 -4.22
N SER A 64 19.43 23.76 -4.31
CA SER A 64 19.33 24.86 -3.33
C SER A 64 19.40 24.40 -1.86
N ARG A 65 20.33 23.50 -1.56
CA ARG A 65 20.55 22.86 -0.25
C ARG A 65 19.38 21.98 0.26
N LYS A 66 18.37 21.73 -0.57
CA LYS A 66 17.27 20.79 -0.28
C LYS A 66 17.52 19.48 -1.00
N ARG A 67 17.30 18.37 -0.31
CA ARG A 67 17.43 17.00 -0.86
C ARG A 67 16.05 16.46 -1.20
N THR A 68 15.87 16.05 -2.45
CA THR A 68 14.73 15.23 -2.91
C THR A 68 15.23 13.83 -3.20
N ASN A 69 14.61 12.80 -2.65
CA ASN A 69 14.88 11.42 -3.05
C ASN A 69 14.00 11.09 -4.26
N ILE A 70 14.60 10.57 -5.31
CA ILE A 70 13.88 10.17 -6.53
C ILE A 70 13.88 8.65 -6.60
N ILE A 71 12.69 8.07 -6.82
CA ILE A 71 12.45 6.64 -6.99
C ILE A 71 11.83 6.47 -8.38
N LEU A 72 12.55 5.84 -9.29
CA LEU A 72 12.06 5.44 -10.60
C LEU A 72 11.54 4.01 -10.51
N CYS A 73 10.33 3.77 -10.99
CA CYS A 73 9.71 2.45 -11.01
C CYS A 73 9.14 2.18 -12.40
N GLY A 74 9.65 1.14 -13.07
CA GLY A 74 9.19 0.72 -14.37
C GLY A 74 7.90 -0.09 -14.30
N ILE A 75 6.89 0.35 -15.04
CA ILE A 75 5.63 -0.41 -15.18
C ILE A 75 5.67 -1.44 -16.31
N GLY A 76 6.71 -1.39 -17.16
CA GLY A 76 6.77 -2.21 -18.38
C GLY A 76 5.75 -1.74 -19.44
N ASN A 77 5.16 -2.68 -20.16
CA ASN A 77 4.12 -2.40 -21.15
C ASN A 77 2.78 -2.07 -20.47
N PRO A 78 2.19 -0.87 -20.66
CA PRO A 78 0.92 -0.48 -20.03
C PRO A 78 -0.27 -1.41 -20.36
N LYS A 79 -0.24 -2.08 -21.54
CA LYS A 79 -1.29 -3.02 -21.94
C LYS A 79 -1.32 -4.29 -21.10
N GLU A 80 -0.25 -4.59 -20.39
CA GLU A 80 -0.14 -5.74 -19.51
C GLU A 80 -0.38 -5.38 -18.04
N LEU A 81 -0.68 -4.11 -17.76
CA LEU A 81 -0.90 -3.62 -16.41
C LEU A 81 -2.30 -4.03 -15.94
N ASP A 82 -2.33 -5.05 -15.11
CA ASP A 82 -3.51 -5.50 -14.36
C ASP A 82 -3.46 -5.05 -12.89
N ASN A 83 -4.47 -5.43 -12.13
CA ASN A 83 -4.58 -5.07 -10.71
C ASN A 83 -3.39 -5.58 -9.89
N ASP A 84 -2.92 -6.81 -10.14
CA ASP A 84 -1.86 -7.44 -9.34
C ASP A 84 -0.50 -6.84 -9.67
N ARG A 85 -0.24 -6.61 -10.95
CA ARG A 85 0.96 -5.89 -11.39
C ARG A 85 1.01 -4.49 -10.81
N PHE A 86 -0.12 -3.76 -10.81
CA PHE A 86 -0.18 -2.42 -10.25
C PHE A 86 0.04 -2.42 -8.73
N ARG A 87 -0.61 -3.34 -7.97
CA ARG A 87 -0.33 -3.52 -6.54
C ARG A 87 1.15 -3.76 -6.25
N ASN A 88 1.79 -4.61 -7.04
CA ASN A 88 3.21 -4.91 -6.88
C ASN A 88 4.08 -3.66 -7.10
N LEU A 89 3.80 -2.87 -8.13
CA LEU A 89 4.54 -1.63 -8.42
C LEU A 89 4.42 -0.61 -7.27
N ILE A 90 3.22 -0.42 -6.74
CA ILE A 90 3.01 0.43 -5.56
C ILE A 90 3.76 -0.14 -4.36
N ALA A 91 3.67 -1.45 -4.12
CA ALA A 91 4.33 -2.09 -2.98
C ALA A 91 5.86 -1.94 -3.02
N ILE A 92 6.51 -2.15 -4.18
CA ILE A 92 7.96 -2.00 -4.29
C ILE A 92 8.39 -0.53 -4.15
N SER A 93 7.64 0.41 -4.72
CA SER A 93 7.91 1.84 -4.63
C SER A 93 7.75 2.37 -3.20
N VAL A 94 6.66 1.99 -2.52
CA VAL A 94 6.41 2.36 -1.11
C VAL A 94 7.43 1.71 -0.18
N ARG A 95 7.83 0.47 -0.43
CA ARG A 95 8.90 -0.20 0.34
C ARG A 95 10.23 0.54 0.25
N GLU A 96 10.58 1.02 -0.95
CA GLU A 96 11.79 1.82 -1.13
C GLU A 96 11.66 3.18 -0.43
N ALA A 97 10.50 3.85 -0.50
CA ALA A 97 10.25 5.09 0.25
C ALA A 97 10.38 4.89 1.77
N ILE A 98 9.86 3.79 2.31
CA ILE A 98 10.00 3.43 3.73
C ILE A 98 11.47 3.16 4.09
N LYS A 99 12.21 2.46 3.24
CA LYS A 99 13.63 2.12 3.45
C LYS A 99 14.51 3.37 3.54
N ILE A 100 14.22 4.41 2.77
CA ILE A 100 14.91 5.70 2.82
C ILE A 100 14.33 6.68 3.86
N GLU A 101 13.45 6.19 4.71
CA GLU A 101 12.81 6.92 5.81
C GLU A 101 12.02 8.17 5.37
N ALA A 102 11.39 8.10 4.19
CA ALA A 102 10.55 9.16 3.68
C ALA A 102 9.34 9.43 4.60
N LYS A 103 9.01 10.70 4.82
CA LYS A 103 7.78 11.10 5.53
C LYS A 103 6.62 11.30 4.58
N GLU A 104 6.89 11.86 3.41
CA GLU A 104 5.91 12.10 2.36
C GLU A 104 6.46 11.61 1.02
N ALA A 105 5.60 11.00 0.20
CA ALA A 105 5.92 10.54 -1.13
C ALA A 105 4.95 11.14 -2.16
N TYR A 106 5.49 11.63 -3.26
CA TYR A 106 4.75 12.25 -4.36
C TYR A 106 4.86 11.35 -5.57
N ILE A 107 3.73 10.75 -5.99
CA ILE A 107 3.67 9.81 -7.12
C ILE A 107 3.26 10.55 -8.37
N PHE A 108 4.08 10.44 -9.41
CA PHE A 108 3.81 10.90 -10.75
C PHE A 108 3.71 9.72 -11.71
N THR A 109 2.81 9.81 -12.68
CA THR A 109 2.59 8.75 -13.66
C THR A 109 2.94 9.24 -15.06
N GLY A 110 3.82 8.51 -15.75
CA GLY A 110 4.22 8.77 -17.13
C GLY A 110 3.58 7.77 -18.11
N PHE A 111 2.36 7.32 -17.83
CA PHE A 111 1.62 6.39 -18.66
C PHE A 111 0.12 6.67 -18.60
N LYS A 112 -0.59 6.26 -19.65
CA LYS A 112 -2.06 6.30 -19.64
C LYS A 112 -2.58 5.11 -18.82
N ASN A 113 -3.17 5.42 -17.67
CA ASN A 113 -3.69 4.40 -16.77
C ASN A 113 -4.86 3.61 -17.43
N PRO A 114 -4.75 2.27 -17.56
CA PRO A 114 -5.83 1.43 -18.09
C PRO A 114 -6.91 1.11 -17.04
N LEU A 115 -6.64 1.32 -15.75
CA LEU A 115 -7.57 1.02 -14.66
C LEU A 115 -8.61 2.14 -14.51
N SER A 116 -9.81 1.80 -14.05
CA SER A 116 -10.76 2.83 -13.64
C SER A 116 -10.24 3.60 -12.41
N GLU A 117 -10.64 4.86 -12.25
CA GLU A 117 -10.19 5.71 -11.14
C GLU A 117 -10.54 5.11 -9.77
N LEU A 118 -11.68 4.40 -9.68
CA LEU A 118 -12.06 3.64 -8.48
C LEU A 118 -11.02 2.55 -8.18
N HIS A 119 -10.72 1.70 -9.17
CA HIS A 119 -9.74 0.61 -8.99
C HIS A 119 -8.34 1.15 -8.72
N PHE A 120 -7.95 2.24 -9.39
CA PHE A 120 -6.65 2.87 -9.17
C PHE A 120 -6.50 3.36 -7.72
N GLY A 121 -7.49 4.09 -7.20
CA GLY A 121 -7.49 4.54 -5.81
C GLY A 121 -7.49 3.38 -4.81
N HIS A 122 -8.29 2.32 -5.08
CA HIS A 122 -8.34 1.12 -4.26
C HIS A 122 -6.97 0.42 -4.20
N MET A 123 -6.37 0.11 -5.35
CA MET A 123 -5.08 -0.59 -5.43
C MET A 123 -3.95 0.22 -4.78
N LEU A 124 -3.93 1.54 -5.01
CA LEU A 124 -2.95 2.43 -4.39
C LEU A 124 -3.03 2.38 -2.86
N ALA A 125 -4.22 2.53 -2.31
CA ALA A 125 -4.42 2.55 -0.86
C ALA A 125 -4.15 1.19 -0.22
N GLU A 126 -4.70 0.12 -0.80
CA GLU A 126 -4.52 -1.24 -0.32
C GLU A 126 -3.04 -1.63 -0.33
N ALA A 127 -2.34 -1.50 -1.47
CA ALA A 127 -0.94 -1.88 -1.59
C ALA A 127 -0.02 -1.07 -0.67
N ALA A 128 -0.25 0.23 -0.54
CA ALA A 128 0.54 1.10 0.33
C ALA A 128 0.39 0.71 1.80
N LEU A 129 -0.85 0.54 2.29
CA LEU A 129 -1.14 0.19 3.68
C LEU A 129 -0.71 -1.24 4.03
N LEU A 130 -0.83 -2.19 3.10
CA LEU A 130 -0.33 -3.56 3.30
C LEU A 130 1.20 -3.61 3.34
N THR A 131 1.88 -2.73 2.59
CA THR A 131 3.35 -2.64 2.58
C THR A 131 3.91 -1.99 3.84
N GLU A 132 3.17 -1.02 4.42
CA GLU A 132 3.55 -0.35 5.66
C GLU A 132 3.45 -1.26 6.89
N TYR A 133 2.58 -2.27 6.84
CA TYR A 133 2.29 -3.15 7.98
C TYR A 133 3.54 -3.77 8.61
N ARG A 134 3.62 -3.70 9.94
CA ARG A 134 4.64 -4.34 10.79
C ARG A 134 3.98 -4.91 12.04
N PHE A 135 4.31 -6.16 12.37
CA PHE A 135 3.92 -6.75 13.64
C PHE A 135 4.99 -6.46 14.68
N ASN A 136 4.81 -5.35 15.41
CA ASN A 136 5.82 -4.82 16.34
C ASN A 136 5.53 -5.12 17.82
N LYS A 137 4.44 -5.82 18.11
CA LYS A 137 3.86 -5.96 19.47
C LYS A 137 4.85 -6.48 20.53
N TYR A 138 5.77 -7.35 20.12
CA TYR A 138 6.70 -8.01 21.03
C TYR A 138 8.16 -7.54 20.85
N LEU A 139 8.38 -6.52 20.06
CA LEU A 139 9.71 -5.95 19.88
C LEU A 139 10.02 -4.94 21.01
N SER A 140 11.22 -5.02 21.60
CA SER A 140 11.69 -4.03 22.55
C SER A 140 11.83 -2.63 21.96
N GLU A 141 12.22 -2.57 20.68
CA GLU A 141 12.35 -1.33 19.90
C GLU A 141 11.47 -1.44 18.63
N PRO A 142 10.17 -1.10 18.71
CA PRO A 142 9.27 -1.17 17.57
C PRO A 142 9.64 -0.14 16.52
N LYS A 143 9.88 -0.59 15.28
CA LYS A 143 10.12 0.30 14.14
C LYS A 143 8.78 0.67 13.51
N SER A 144 8.32 1.90 13.70
CA SER A 144 7.20 2.45 12.92
C SER A 144 7.68 2.90 11.53
N SER A 145 6.79 2.84 10.56
CA SER A 145 7.02 3.49 9.27
C SER A 145 7.12 5.00 9.45
N SER A 146 8.08 5.62 8.78
CA SER A 146 8.19 7.08 8.72
C SER A 146 7.16 7.70 7.78
N LEU A 147 6.63 6.92 6.81
CA LEU A 147 5.77 7.40 5.74
C LEU A 147 4.38 7.77 6.25
N GLN A 148 4.06 9.07 6.24
CA GLN A 148 2.82 9.63 6.76
C GLN A 148 1.81 9.94 5.67
N ALA A 149 2.28 10.30 4.46
CA ALA A 149 1.42 10.69 3.35
C ALA A 149 1.95 10.22 1.99
N ILE A 150 1.00 9.91 1.09
CA ILE A 150 1.23 9.69 -0.33
C ILE A 150 0.33 10.67 -1.10
N HIS A 151 0.93 11.45 -1.99
CA HIS A 151 0.27 12.42 -2.84
C HIS A 151 0.35 11.95 -4.29
N LEU A 152 -0.79 11.73 -4.94
CA LEU A 152 -0.85 11.36 -6.35
C LEU A 152 -0.99 12.61 -7.23
N ALA A 153 -0.04 12.84 -8.12
CA ALA A 153 -0.08 13.90 -9.14
C ALA A 153 -0.52 13.29 -10.48
N MET A 154 -1.80 13.40 -10.78
CA MET A 154 -2.41 12.87 -11.99
C MET A 154 -3.73 13.58 -12.28
N ASP A 155 -4.01 13.84 -13.56
CA ASP A 155 -5.35 14.26 -13.98
C ASP A 155 -6.35 13.12 -13.91
N LEU A 156 -7.43 13.35 -13.19
CA LEU A 156 -8.52 12.40 -13.05
C LEU A 156 -9.82 13.02 -13.59
N LYS A 157 -10.54 12.27 -14.41
CA LYS A 157 -11.87 12.67 -14.91
C LYS A 157 -12.90 12.71 -13.79
N ASN A 158 -12.79 11.82 -12.81
CA ASN A 158 -13.69 11.72 -11.68
C ASN A 158 -12.95 11.51 -10.35
N PRO A 159 -12.41 12.57 -9.72
CA PRO A 159 -11.70 12.49 -8.46
C PRO A 159 -12.51 11.86 -7.32
N HIS A 160 -13.85 11.96 -7.35
CA HIS A 160 -14.70 11.31 -6.35
C HIS A 160 -14.62 9.80 -6.40
N MET A 161 -14.54 9.20 -7.61
CA MET A 161 -14.38 7.76 -7.75
C MET A 161 -13.01 7.28 -7.24
N PHE A 162 -11.96 8.05 -7.48
CA PHE A 162 -10.64 7.78 -6.91
C PHE A 162 -10.69 7.81 -5.38
N ASN A 163 -11.23 8.87 -4.78
CA ASN A 163 -11.34 8.99 -3.32
C ASN A 163 -12.18 7.87 -2.71
N ARG A 164 -13.28 7.46 -3.37
CA ARG A 164 -14.06 6.29 -2.98
C ARG A 164 -13.20 5.02 -3.04
N GLY A 165 -12.41 4.83 -4.09
CA GLY A 165 -11.48 3.72 -4.21
C GLY A 165 -10.47 3.70 -3.06
N VAL A 166 -9.89 4.85 -2.71
CA VAL A 166 -8.96 4.98 -1.57
C VAL A 166 -9.62 4.54 -0.26
N LEU A 167 -10.87 4.92 -0.03
CA LEU A 167 -11.62 4.47 1.17
C LEU A 167 -11.87 2.97 1.17
N GLU A 168 -12.28 2.39 0.04
CA GLU A 168 -12.49 0.95 -0.12
C GLU A 168 -11.18 0.19 0.11
N GLY A 169 -10.08 0.59 -0.54
CA GLY A 169 -8.76 -0.02 -0.39
C GLY A 169 -8.23 0.03 1.05
N ARG A 170 -8.51 1.12 1.78
CA ARG A 170 -8.20 1.24 3.21
C ARG A 170 -8.95 0.19 4.04
N ILE A 171 -10.24 0.01 3.80
CA ILE A 171 -11.07 -0.98 4.52
C ILE A 171 -10.49 -2.39 4.31
N PHE A 172 -10.17 -2.74 3.06
CA PHE A 172 -9.59 -4.05 2.74
C PHE A 172 -8.20 -4.25 3.39
N ALA A 173 -7.36 -3.23 3.35
CA ALA A 173 -6.04 -3.29 3.98
C ALA A 173 -6.13 -3.42 5.51
N GLU A 174 -7.02 -2.67 6.16
CA GLU A 174 -7.23 -2.73 7.61
C GLU A 174 -7.75 -4.11 8.04
N ALA A 175 -8.70 -4.70 7.29
CA ALA A 175 -9.21 -6.05 7.54
C ALA A 175 -8.12 -7.12 7.37
N THR A 176 -7.31 -6.99 6.31
CA THR A 176 -6.17 -7.88 6.07
C THR A 176 -5.11 -7.76 7.18
N ASN A 177 -4.80 -6.54 7.60
CA ASN A 177 -3.82 -6.30 8.67
C ASN A 177 -4.32 -6.82 10.03
N LEU A 178 -5.62 -6.69 10.34
CA LEU A 178 -6.21 -7.35 11.50
C LEU A 178 -6.03 -8.87 11.45
N SER A 179 -6.27 -9.49 10.29
CA SER A 179 -6.05 -10.93 10.12
C SER A 179 -4.58 -11.31 10.30
N ARG A 180 -3.65 -10.49 9.78
CA ARG A 180 -2.20 -10.67 9.99
C ARG A 180 -1.82 -10.56 11.47
N ASP A 181 -2.39 -9.60 12.19
CA ASP A 181 -2.17 -9.46 13.63
C ASP A 181 -2.57 -10.74 14.37
N LEU A 182 -3.77 -11.27 14.08
CA LEU A 182 -4.26 -12.50 14.70
C LEU A 182 -3.40 -13.73 14.39
N VAL A 183 -2.92 -13.86 13.14
CA VAL A 183 -2.05 -14.97 12.72
C VAL A 183 -0.65 -14.87 13.36
N ASN A 184 -0.15 -13.65 13.55
CA ASN A 184 1.18 -13.41 14.14
C ASN A 184 1.18 -13.55 15.67
N GLU A 185 0.03 -13.56 16.31
CA GLU A 185 -0.07 -13.76 17.76
C GLU A 185 0.30 -15.21 18.15
N PRO A 186 0.99 -15.39 19.29
CA PRO A 186 1.28 -16.71 19.79
C PRO A 186 0.03 -17.42 20.33
N ALA A 187 0.06 -18.78 20.34
CA ALA A 187 -1.09 -19.60 20.70
C ALA A 187 -1.59 -19.43 22.16
N ASN A 188 -0.78 -18.86 23.04
CA ASN A 188 -1.19 -18.51 24.41
C ASN A 188 -1.95 -17.17 24.48
N VAL A 189 -1.98 -16.39 23.40
CA VAL A 189 -2.71 -15.12 23.26
C VAL A 189 -3.96 -15.29 22.41
N ILE A 190 -3.83 -15.96 21.24
CA ILE A 190 -4.97 -16.25 20.36
C ILE A 190 -5.31 -17.75 20.44
N TYR A 191 -6.48 -18.02 21.01
CA TYR A 191 -7.13 -19.31 21.16
C TYR A 191 -8.65 -19.08 20.96
N PRO A 192 -9.50 -20.12 20.91
CA PRO A 192 -10.90 -19.99 20.51
C PRO A 192 -11.68 -18.88 21.23
N GLU A 193 -11.59 -18.79 22.54
CA GLU A 193 -12.31 -17.79 23.34
C GLU A 193 -11.79 -16.38 23.08
N SER A 194 -10.47 -16.17 23.02
CA SER A 194 -9.89 -14.85 22.75
C SER A 194 -10.18 -14.39 21.33
N LEU A 195 -10.22 -15.30 20.34
CA LEU A 195 -10.63 -14.99 18.97
C LEU A 195 -12.11 -14.57 18.93
N ALA A 196 -12.99 -15.24 19.69
CA ALA A 196 -14.39 -14.86 19.83
C ALA A 196 -14.54 -13.44 20.41
N GLU A 197 -13.72 -13.08 21.39
CA GLU A 197 -13.71 -11.72 21.97
C GLU A 197 -13.25 -10.66 20.94
N VAL A 198 -12.26 -10.97 20.10
CA VAL A 198 -11.88 -10.09 19.00
C VAL A 198 -13.05 -9.92 18.02
N ALA A 199 -13.72 -11.00 17.64
CA ALA A 199 -14.87 -10.95 16.75
C ALA A 199 -16.02 -10.10 17.34
N LYS A 200 -16.31 -10.20 18.65
CA LYS A 200 -17.28 -9.34 19.33
C LYS A 200 -16.89 -7.85 19.27
N LYS A 201 -15.61 -7.52 19.49
CA LYS A 201 -15.12 -6.14 19.41
C LYS A 201 -15.26 -5.57 18.00
N VAL A 202 -14.97 -6.38 16.97
CA VAL A 202 -15.13 -6.00 15.56
C VAL A 202 -16.60 -5.78 15.23
N ALA A 203 -17.50 -6.70 15.67
CA ALA A 203 -18.94 -6.56 15.47
C ALA A 203 -19.49 -5.28 16.11
N LEU A 204 -19.08 -4.99 17.34
CA LEU A 204 -19.46 -3.75 18.04
C LEU A 204 -18.95 -2.50 17.30
N LYS A 205 -17.70 -2.52 16.84
CA LYS A 205 -17.07 -1.39 16.14
C LYS A 205 -17.78 -1.05 14.82
N TYR A 206 -18.21 -2.08 14.09
CA TYR A 206 -18.77 -1.90 12.75
C TYR A 206 -20.29 -2.09 12.66
N GLY A 207 -20.95 -2.34 13.79
CA GLY A 207 -22.41 -2.34 13.89
C GLY A 207 -23.11 -3.56 13.27
N PHE A 208 -22.47 -4.74 13.24
CA PHE A 208 -23.13 -5.97 12.79
C PHE A 208 -23.39 -6.94 13.93
N SER A 209 -24.39 -7.80 13.76
CA SER A 209 -24.73 -8.83 14.75
C SER A 209 -23.74 -9.96 14.77
N ILE A 210 -23.47 -10.53 15.96
CA ILE A 210 -22.62 -11.70 16.14
C ILE A 210 -23.26 -12.68 17.11
N GLU A 211 -23.13 -13.97 16.82
CA GLU A 211 -23.47 -15.04 17.74
C GLU A 211 -22.24 -15.95 17.93
N VAL A 212 -21.87 -16.19 19.18
CA VAL A 212 -20.76 -17.08 19.53
C VAL A 212 -21.33 -18.41 20.04
N PHE A 213 -20.94 -19.51 19.42
CA PHE A 213 -21.37 -20.86 19.81
C PHE A 213 -20.35 -21.47 20.78
N GLY A 214 -20.81 -21.71 21.99
CA GLY A 214 -20.09 -22.54 22.95
C GLY A 214 -20.18 -24.05 22.61
N LEU A 215 -19.36 -24.87 23.28
CA LEU A 215 -19.21 -26.29 23.03
C LEU A 215 -20.55 -27.04 22.99
N ASP A 216 -21.48 -26.77 23.91
CA ASP A 216 -22.78 -27.45 23.99
C ASP A 216 -23.65 -27.12 22.76
N LYS A 217 -23.62 -25.91 22.27
CA LYS A 217 -24.34 -25.53 21.05
C LYS A 217 -23.74 -26.21 19.83
N ILE A 218 -22.41 -26.23 19.72
CA ILE A 218 -21.67 -26.91 18.65
C ILE A 218 -22.03 -28.37 18.57
N LYS A 219 -22.05 -29.09 19.74
CA LYS A 219 -22.48 -30.49 19.85
C LYS A 219 -23.93 -30.71 19.41
N ARG A 220 -24.85 -29.88 19.88
CA ARG A 220 -26.28 -29.95 19.49
C ARG A 220 -26.48 -29.76 17.99
N LEU A 221 -25.68 -28.90 17.38
CA LEU A 221 -25.69 -28.62 15.92
C LEU A 221 -24.95 -29.71 15.11
N LYS A 222 -24.38 -30.73 15.75
CA LYS A 222 -23.63 -31.83 15.11
C LYS A 222 -22.49 -31.35 14.23
N MET A 223 -21.78 -30.32 14.65
CA MET A 223 -20.63 -29.77 13.92
C MET A 223 -19.36 -30.59 14.23
N GLU A 224 -19.38 -31.87 13.82
CA GLU A 224 -18.37 -32.89 14.21
C GLU A 224 -16.96 -32.58 13.71
N ALA A 225 -16.82 -32.04 12.49
CA ALA A 225 -15.51 -31.63 11.96
C ALA A 225 -14.90 -30.51 12.83
N PHE A 226 -15.71 -29.56 13.27
CA PHE A 226 -15.28 -28.49 14.17
C PHE A 226 -14.84 -29.03 15.53
N LEU A 227 -15.60 -29.98 16.09
CA LEU A 227 -15.27 -30.66 17.36
C LEU A 227 -13.97 -31.44 17.22
N ALA A 228 -13.75 -32.13 16.09
CA ALA A 228 -12.55 -32.93 15.86
C ALA A 228 -11.28 -32.11 15.93
N VAL A 229 -11.29 -30.90 15.35
CA VAL A 229 -10.14 -29.99 15.41
C VAL A 229 -9.91 -29.46 16.82
N GLY A 230 -11.00 -29.15 17.58
CA GLY A 230 -10.91 -28.61 18.93
C GLY A 230 -10.47 -29.65 20.02
N LYS A 231 -10.62 -30.95 19.78
CA LYS A 231 -10.35 -32.01 20.80
C LYS A 231 -8.91 -32.02 21.32
N GLY A 232 -7.94 -31.56 20.52
CA GLY A 232 -6.53 -31.50 20.91
C GLY A 232 -6.16 -30.33 21.80
N SER A 233 -7.02 -29.31 21.92
CA SER A 233 -6.78 -28.13 22.73
C SER A 233 -7.30 -28.34 24.16
N LYS A 234 -6.53 -27.84 25.15
CA LYS A 234 -6.98 -27.78 26.55
C LYS A 234 -7.65 -26.47 26.90
N LYS A 235 -7.73 -25.56 25.93
CA LYS A 235 -8.38 -24.23 26.03
C LYS A 235 -9.42 -24.07 24.96
#